data_0b46990725e10d30beed23a43c6cc0ed
#
_entry.id   0b46990725e10d30beed23a43c6cc0ed
#
_cell.length_a   1.000
_cell.length_b   1.000
_cell.length_c   1.000
_cell.angle_alpha   90.00
_cell.angle_beta   90.00
_cell.angle_gamma   90.00
#
_symmetry.space_group_name_H-M   'P 1'
#
loop_
_entity.id
_entity.type
_entity.pdbx_description
1 polymer ?
#
loop_
_entity_poly.entity_id
_entity_poly.type
_entity_poly.pdbx_seq_one_letter_code
_entity_poly.pdbx_strand_id
1 'polypeptide(L)'
;MSSTSGRYQHFGVAIYTRSYEVREMADLDWLKTRFDVMQRHVKINKVYLETHRDTVMADRATIEGARRFFADRGVETAGGITYTVNERNRFETYCYTRPDSRAKVREIAEFTASLFDEFILDDFFFTNCKCPACIEAKGDRSWTEYRLGLMAEAAQSLVVGPAKAVNPNVRVIIKYPNWYEHFPALGFNLELQPAVFDGLYTGTETRDSVVSMQHLQPYESYQLVRYLESLKPGANFGGWVDPGGAMTIDRYAEQLWLTVFAKAPECTLFDFRSLQMPLHPMQRAPWQGDRPAAPRAWGVGVDFDRMIADYRKEDGTFVPEANFSLAAGYAFELADAVMGELGGPVGVASYRPYHGTSGEDFLHNYLGMIGIPIALQATFPSAAETVLLTEAAKHDPDIVAKISAHLLQGKKVVVTSGLYRALQGGKPGSTIEDIAELEVTGAKATVNEFLMGWRTRVASKGPITIPHVRYMTNDSWEEISGLTETTGHPLLHSAAYGPGVLYVLTIPDNLDDLYKLP
;
A
#
# COMPACT_ATOMS: atom_id res chain seq x y z
N MET A 1 -9.43 -32.62 14.68
CA MET A 1 -8.43 -31.62 14.23
C MET A 1 -7.99 -30.84 15.44
N SER A 2 -6.69 -30.75 15.70
CA SER A 2 -6.18 -30.00 16.85
C SER A 2 -6.44 -28.50 16.63
N SER A 3 -6.88 -27.79 17.68
CA SER A 3 -6.96 -26.32 17.70
C SER A 3 -5.60 -25.74 17.29
N THR A 4 -5.56 -24.82 16.33
CA THR A 4 -4.35 -24.05 15.98
C THR A 4 -4.10 -22.95 17.01
N SER A 5 -4.15 -23.28 18.30
CA SER A 5 -3.75 -22.36 19.37
C SER A 5 -2.24 -22.08 19.24
N GLY A 6 -1.84 -20.86 19.05
CA GLY A 6 -0.45 -20.47 18.93
C GLY A 6 -0.26 -19.22 18.07
N ARG A 7 0.98 -18.80 17.94
CA ARG A 7 1.41 -17.71 17.05
C ARG A 7 2.13 -18.29 15.84
N TYR A 8 2.08 -17.60 14.71
CA TYR A 8 3.08 -17.79 13.66
C TYR A 8 4.45 -17.35 14.18
N GLN A 9 5.52 -17.95 13.67
CA GLN A 9 6.86 -17.70 14.20
C GLN A 9 7.39 -16.31 13.82
N HIS A 10 6.96 -15.80 12.67
CA HIS A 10 7.58 -14.62 12.05
C HIS A 10 6.66 -13.40 11.98
N PHE A 11 5.37 -13.53 12.28
CA PHE A 11 4.40 -12.43 12.28
C PHE A 11 3.20 -12.74 13.19
N GLY A 12 2.49 -11.69 13.55
CA GLY A 12 1.18 -11.79 14.23
C GLY A 12 0.03 -11.78 13.23
N VAL A 13 -1.12 -12.29 13.64
CA VAL A 13 -2.37 -12.15 12.90
C VAL A 13 -3.45 -11.58 13.81
N ALA A 14 -4.05 -10.48 13.36
CA ALA A 14 -5.19 -9.87 14.03
C ALA A 14 -6.46 -10.02 13.18
N ILE A 15 -7.61 -9.92 13.81
CA ILE A 15 -8.91 -9.79 13.14
C ILE A 15 -9.52 -8.44 13.53
N TYR A 16 -10.04 -7.71 12.55
CA TYR A 16 -10.85 -6.53 12.82
C TYR A 16 -12.33 -6.87 12.87
N THR A 17 -13.03 -6.33 13.88
CA THR A 17 -14.47 -6.50 14.03
C THR A 17 -15.14 -5.15 13.99
N ARG A 18 -16.05 -4.94 13.06
CA ARG A 18 -16.78 -3.65 12.96
C ARG A 18 -17.74 -3.48 14.12
N SER A 19 -18.10 -2.27 14.43
CA SER A 19 -19.04 -1.93 15.53
C SER A 19 -20.36 -2.72 15.45
N TYR A 20 -20.78 -3.11 14.26
CA TYR A 20 -21.96 -3.95 14.03
C TYR A 20 -21.78 -5.36 14.61
N GLU A 21 -20.67 -6.03 14.32
CA GLU A 21 -20.35 -7.35 14.85
C GLU A 21 -20.03 -7.28 16.35
N VAL A 22 -19.37 -6.21 16.80
CA VAL A 22 -19.11 -6.01 18.23
C VAL A 22 -20.43 -5.97 19.03
N ARG A 23 -21.47 -5.32 18.51
CA ARG A 23 -22.80 -5.33 19.15
C ARG A 23 -23.43 -6.73 19.23
N GLU A 24 -23.23 -7.56 18.20
CA GLU A 24 -23.69 -8.95 18.20
C GLU A 24 -22.95 -9.82 19.23
N MET A 25 -21.75 -9.42 19.67
CA MET A 25 -20.98 -10.12 20.71
C MET A 25 -21.60 -10.03 22.12
N ALA A 26 -22.68 -9.28 22.31
CA ALA A 26 -23.51 -9.38 23.52
C ALA A 26 -24.03 -10.80 23.74
N ASP A 27 -24.24 -11.56 22.65
CA ASP A 27 -24.47 -13.00 22.66
C ASP A 27 -23.13 -13.74 22.56
N LEU A 28 -22.64 -14.22 23.71
CA LEU A 28 -21.37 -14.94 23.79
C LEU A 28 -21.39 -16.31 23.10
N ASP A 29 -22.55 -16.95 22.95
CA ASP A 29 -22.68 -18.20 22.20
C ASP A 29 -22.57 -17.96 20.70
N TRP A 30 -23.14 -16.86 20.22
CA TRP A 30 -22.93 -16.36 18.87
C TRP A 30 -21.45 -16.11 18.58
N LEU A 31 -20.77 -15.39 19.48
CA LEU A 31 -19.34 -15.09 19.37
C LEU A 31 -18.50 -16.37 19.35
N LYS A 32 -18.74 -17.25 20.33
CA LYS A 32 -18.02 -18.51 20.47
C LYS A 32 -18.11 -19.37 19.21
N THR A 33 -19.32 -19.58 18.72
CA THR A 33 -19.57 -20.42 17.54
C THR A 33 -18.78 -19.94 16.33
N ARG A 34 -18.74 -18.63 16.10
CA ARG A 34 -18.06 -18.04 14.95
C ARG A 34 -16.55 -17.98 15.10
N PHE A 35 -16.09 -17.60 16.27
CA PHE A 35 -14.66 -17.53 16.55
C PHE A 35 -13.99 -18.89 16.53
N ASP A 36 -14.64 -19.92 17.07
CA ASP A 36 -14.13 -21.29 17.05
C ASP A 36 -13.93 -21.82 15.61
N VAL A 37 -14.76 -21.41 14.65
CA VAL A 37 -14.58 -21.76 13.24
C VAL A 37 -13.29 -21.13 12.69
N MET A 38 -13.08 -19.84 12.91
CA MET A 38 -11.89 -19.14 12.42
C MET A 38 -10.60 -19.66 13.08
N GLN A 39 -10.64 -19.90 14.39
CA GLN A 39 -9.50 -20.42 15.17
C GLN A 39 -9.05 -21.83 14.76
N ARG A 40 -9.88 -22.59 14.08
CA ARG A 40 -9.48 -23.90 13.49
C ARG A 40 -8.48 -23.74 12.35
N HIS A 41 -8.49 -22.62 11.68
CA HIS A 41 -7.71 -22.39 10.47
C HIS A 41 -6.60 -21.37 10.64
N VAL A 42 -6.81 -20.33 11.46
CA VAL A 42 -5.90 -19.20 11.62
C VAL A 42 -5.41 -19.11 13.07
N LYS A 43 -4.11 -18.93 13.27
CA LYS A 43 -3.50 -18.60 14.57
C LYS A 43 -3.73 -17.14 14.87
N ILE A 44 -4.81 -16.81 15.58
CA ILE A 44 -5.23 -15.45 15.86
C ILE A 44 -4.61 -14.97 17.17
N ASN A 45 -3.83 -13.90 17.12
CA ASN A 45 -3.16 -13.32 18.28
C ASN A 45 -3.92 -12.17 18.91
N LYS A 46 -4.65 -11.40 18.09
CA LYS A 46 -5.31 -10.17 18.49
C LYS A 46 -6.66 -10.01 17.81
N VAL A 47 -7.57 -9.31 18.46
CA VAL A 47 -8.82 -8.86 17.88
C VAL A 47 -8.98 -7.37 18.14
N TYR A 48 -9.17 -6.59 17.09
CA TYR A 48 -9.58 -5.19 17.17
C TYR A 48 -11.11 -5.14 17.31
N LEU A 49 -11.59 -4.59 18.42
CA LEU A 49 -13.01 -4.36 18.71
C LEU A 49 -13.36 -2.91 18.38
N GLU A 50 -14.05 -2.69 17.27
CA GLU A 50 -14.41 -1.36 16.84
C GLU A 50 -15.49 -0.77 17.75
N THR A 51 -15.21 0.42 18.26
CA THR A 51 -16.12 1.13 19.17
C THR A 51 -17.11 2.01 18.43
N HIS A 52 -16.77 2.50 17.24
CA HIS A 52 -17.58 3.44 16.48
C HIS A 52 -17.43 3.25 14.96
N ARG A 53 -18.58 3.22 14.26
CA ARG A 53 -18.73 3.28 12.78
C ARG A 53 -20.13 3.77 12.44
N ASP A 54 -20.31 4.68 11.48
CA ASP A 54 -21.61 5.17 10.99
C ASP A 54 -22.53 5.69 12.10
N THR A 55 -21.98 6.43 13.05
CA THR A 55 -22.67 6.90 14.26
C THR A 55 -23.15 5.78 15.20
N VAL A 56 -22.86 4.54 14.91
CA VAL A 56 -23.13 3.40 15.78
C VAL A 56 -21.96 3.22 16.75
N MET A 57 -22.26 3.27 18.04
CA MET A 57 -21.31 2.94 19.09
C MET A 57 -21.69 1.61 19.74
N ALA A 58 -20.68 0.76 19.94
CA ALA A 58 -20.83 -0.43 20.76
C ALA A 58 -20.84 -0.04 22.25
N ASP A 59 -21.71 -0.65 23.03
CA ASP A 59 -21.80 -0.35 24.45
C ASP A 59 -20.66 -0.96 25.26
N ARG A 60 -20.32 -0.31 26.38
CA ARG A 60 -19.21 -0.71 27.26
C ARG A 60 -19.33 -2.15 27.76
N ALA A 61 -20.52 -2.56 28.19
CA ALA A 61 -20.72 -3.88 28.81
C ALA A 61 -20.47 -5.01 27.80
N THR A 62 -20.93 -4.83 26.56
CA THR A 62 -20.68 -5.76 25.44
C THR A 62 -19.18 -5.83 25.12
N ILE A 63 -18.50 -4.67 25.02
CA ILE A 63 -17.04 -4.65 24.75
C ILE A 63 -16.28 -5.35 25.87
N GLU A 64 -16.57 -5.07 27.13
CA GLU A 64 -15.91 -5.69 28.29
C GLU A 64 -16.19 -7.21 28.35
N GLY A 65 -17.39 -7.64 27.98
CA GLY A 65 -17.75 -9.06 27.83
C GLY A 65 -16.91 -9.76 26.75
N ALA A 66 -16.82 -9.15 25.57
CA ALA A 66 -15.98 -9.66 24.47
C ALA A 66 -14.49 -9.69 24.84
N ARG A 67 -13.98 -8.65 25.51
CA ARG A 67 -12.59 -8.62 25.99
C ARG A 67 -12.28 -9.80 26.93
N ARG A 68 -13.16 -10.09 27.90
CA ARG A 68 -13.01 -11.27 28.77
C ARG A 68 -13.02 -12.57 27.99
N PHE A 69 -13.96 -12.71 27.06
CA PHE A 69 -14.06 -13.90 26.19
C PHE A 69 -12.75 -14.17 25.43
N PHE A 70 -12.11 -13.13 24.85
CA PHE A 70 -10.86 -13.27 24.12
C PHE A 70 -9.67 -13.50 25.07
N ALA A 71 -9.60 -12.78 26.20
CA ALA A 71 -8.55 -12.96 27.21
C ALA A 71 -8.50 -14.40 27.76
N ASP A 72 -9.66 -15.01 28.03
CA ASP A 72 -9.78 -16.41 28.47
C ASP A 72 -9.22 -17.42 27.44
N ARG A 73 -9.04 -16.98 26.20
CA ARG A 73 -8.47 -17.76 25.08
C ARG A 73 -7.04 -17.37 24.73
N GLY A 74 -6.42 -16.50 25.52
CA GLY A 74 -5.07 -16.00 25.27
C GLY A 74 -4.96 -15.09 24.03
N VAL A 75 -6.07 -14.46 23.61
CA VAL A 75 -6.14 -13.53 22.49
C VAL A 75 -6.17 -12.10 23.02
N GLU A 76 -5.23 -11.27 22.55
CA GLU A 76 -5.16 -9.86 22.89
C GLU A 76 -6.34 -9.08 22.27
N THR A 77 -6.76 -7.99 22.91
CA THR A 77 -7.78 -7.10 22.36
C THR A 77 -7.29 -5.67 22.30
N ALA A 78 -7.61 -4.99 21.21
CA ALA A 78 -7.39 -3.56 21.01
C ALA A 78 -8.68 -2.89 20.52
N GLY A 79 -8.74 -1.57 20.61
CA GLY A 79 -9.87 -0.81 20.10
C GLY A 79 -9.74 -0.50 18.61
N GLY A 80 -10.87 -0.26 17.94
CA GLY A 80 -10.92 0.28 16.59
C GLY A 80 -11.85 1.49 16.53
N ILE A 81 -11.55 2.43 15.66
CA ILE A 81 -12.40 3.60 15.38
C ILE A 81 -12.46 3.83 13.88
N THR A 82 -13.69 3.93 13.35
CA THR A 82 -13.96 4.43 12.00
C THR A 82 -14.76 5.71 12.11
N TYR A 83 -14.18 6.84 11.66
CA TYR A 83 -14.81 8.15 11.76
C TYR A 83 -15.79 8.45 10.61
N THR A 84 -16.58 7.46 10.20
CA THR A 84 -17.68 7.67 9.27
C THR A 84 -18.95 8.12 9.98
N VAL A 85 -19.73 8.93 9.29
CA VAL A 85 -21.10 9.30 9.65
C VAL A 85 -22.08 8.43 8.88
N ASN A 86 -21.77 8.14 7.61
CA ASN A 86 -22.56 7.29 6.75
C ASN A 86 -21.73 6.75 5.57
N GLU A 87 -21.28 5.51 5.66
CA GLU A 87 -20.53 4.84 4.58
C GLU A 87 -21.32 4.74 3.27
N ARG A 88 -22.63 4.55 3.35
CA ARG A 88 -23.51 4.46 2.17
C ARG A 88 -23.65 5.78 1.43
N ASN A 89 -23.35 6.91 2.09
CA ASN A 89 -23.33 8.23 1.48
C ASN A 89 -21.89 8.60 1.05
N ARG A 90 -21.28 7.82 0.17
CA ARG A 90 -19.93 8.06 -0.37
C ARG A 90 -18.86 8.20 0.73
N PHE A 91 -18.97 7.36 1.75
CA PHE A 91 -18.08 7.37 2.91
C PHE A 91 -18.02 8.73 3.61
N GLU A 92 -19.19 9.31 3.89
CA GLU A 92 -19.28 10.57 4.61
C GLU A 92 -18.59 10.46 5.98
N THR A 93 -17.60 11.32 6.21
CA THR A 93 -16.85 11.41 7.46
C THR A 93 -17.28 12.61 8.29
N TYR A 94 -16.86 12.66 9.56
CA TYR A 94 -17.05 13.84 10.41
C TYR A 94 -16.39 15.07 9.79
N CYS A 95 -16.99 16.25 10.03
CA CYS A 95 -16.41 17.53 9.64
C CYS A 95 -15.43 18.00 10.72
N TYR A 96 -14.14 18.00 10.42
CA TYR A 96 -13.10 18.41 11.37
C TYR A 96 -13.00 19.93 11.58
N THR A 97 -13.87 20.73 10.92
CA THR A 97 -13.94 22.18 11.09
C THR A 97 -15.05 22.59 12.05
N ARG A 98 -16.19 21.91 12.02
CA ARG A 98 -17.36 22.28 12.81
C ARG A 98 -17.20 21.88 14.28
N PRO A 99 -17.49 22.77 15.25
CA PRO A 99 -17.31 22.50 16.68
C PRO A 99 -18.06 21.29 17.21
N ASP A 100 -19.32 21.08 16.78
CA ASP A 100 -20.16 19.95 17.18
C ASP A 100 -19.56 18.61 16.71
N SER A 101 -19.10 18.57 15.47
CA SER A 101 -18.47 17.40 14.86
C SER A 101 -17.10 17.11 15.52
N ARG A 102 -16.30 18.14 15.81
CA ARG A 102 -15.04 18.02 16.54
C ARG A 102 -15.22 17.47 17.96
N ALA A 103 -16.27 17.94 18.65
CA ALA A 103 -16.59 17.42 19.98
C ALA A 103 -16.92 15.92 19.95
N LYS A 104 -17.64 15.47 18.90
CA LYS A 104 -17.97 14.05 18.74
C LYS A 104 -16.75 13.18 18.40
N VAL A 105 -15.85 13.66 17.54
CA VAL A 105 -14.57 12.98 17.25
C VAL A 105 -13.77 12.76 18.53
N ARG A 106 -13.67 13.79 19.39
CA ARG A 106 -12.99 13.71 20.67
C ARG A 106 -13.67 12.70 21.61
N GLU A 107 -14.99 12.79 21.79
CA GLU A 107 -15.77 11.86 22.62
C GLU A 107 -15.51 10.40 22.27
N ILE A 108 -15.47 10.07 20.96
CA ILE A 108 -15.20 8.72 20.48
C ILE A 108 -13.78 8.27 20.85
N ALA A 109 -12.78 9.13 20.69
CA ALA A 109 -11.40 8.82 21.05
C ALA A 109 -11.26 8.60 22.58
N GLU A 110 -11.86 9.47 23.40
CA GLU A 110 -11.86 9.37 24.85
C GLU A 110 -12.57 8.10 25.33
N PHE A 111 -13.72 7.76 24.73
CA PHE A 111 -14.45 6.54 25.05
C PHE A 111 -13.60 5.30 24.75
N THR A 112 -12.96 5.24 23.58
CA THR A 112 -12.13 4.11 23.17
C THR A 112 -10.90 3.95 24.06
N ALA A 113 -10.21 5.06 24.37
CA ALA A 113 -9.05 5.07 25.26
C ALA A 113 -9.40 4.64 26.70
N SER A 114 -10.65 4.87 27.14
CA SER A 114 -11.13 4.41 28.45
C SER A 114 -11.32 2.88 28.54
N LEU A 115 -11.27 2.18 27.42
CA LEU A 115 -11.51 0.75 27.31
C LEU A 115 -10.27 -0.05 26.92
N PHE A 116 -9.32 0.56 26.22
CA PHE A 116 -8.19 -0.15 25.63
C PHE A 116 -6.87 0.58 25.85
N ASP A 117 -5.80 -0.19 25.97
CA ASP A 117 -4.42 0.33 26.02
C ASP A 117 -3.80 0.51 24.62
N GLU A 118 -4.51 0.09 23.58
CA GLU A 118 -4.18 0.30 22.18
C GLU A 118 -5.46 0.45 21.37
N PHE A 119 -5.47 1.38 20.42
CA PHE A 119 -6.50 1.40 19.40
C PHE A 119 -5.98 1.90 18.06
N ILE A 120 -6.65 1.46 16.98
CA ILE A 120 -6.35 1.83 15.60
C ILE A 120 -7.46 2.70 15.03
N LEU A 121 -7.07 3.75 14.31
CA LEU A 121 -7.96 4.47 13.42
C LEU A 121 -7.96 3.77 12.06
N ASP A 122 -9.14 3.33 11.60
CA ASP A 122 -9.34 2.87 10.24
C ASP A 122 -9.13 4.03 9.24
N ASP A 123 -8.97 3.73 7.97
CA ASP A 123 -8.57 4.66 6.91
C ASP A 123 -9.51 5.85 6.65
N PHE A 124 -10.57 5.99 7.44
CA PHE A 124 -11.53 7.10 7.37
C PHE A 124 -11.16 8.32 8.24
N PHE A 125 -9.92 8.42 8.73
CA PHE A 125 -9.41 9.65 9.35
C PHE A 125 -8.89 10.61 8.30
N PHE A 126 -9.78 11.06 7.41
CA PHE A 126 -9.52 12.02 6.34
C PHE A 126 -10.68 13.02 6.20
N THR A 127 -10.53 14.02 5.35
CA THR A 127 -11.63 14.94 5.03
C THR A 127 -11.70 15.29 3.54
N ASN A 128 -12.92 15.19 3.01
CA ASN A 128 -13.30 15.73 1.70
C ASN A 128 -14.39 16.81 1.85
N CYS A 129 -14.73 17.21 3.08
CA CYS A 129 -15.80 18.13 3.39
C CYS A 129 -15.59 19.50 2.75
N LYS A 130 -16.65 20.04 2.16
CA LYS A 130 -16.74 21.37 1.56
C LYS A 130 -17.97 22.13 2.04
N CYS A 131 -18.37 21.92 3.30
CA CYS A 131 -19.47 22.69 3.91
C CYS A 131 -19.10 24.19 4.04
N PRO A 132 -20.07 25.08 4.29
CA PRO A 132 -19.80 26.52 4.44
C PRO A 132 -18.66 26.83 5.42
N ALA A 133 -18.63 26.17 6.58
CA ALA A 133 -17.56 26.36 7.55
C ALA A 133 -16.17 25.96 7.01
N CYS A 134 -16.09 24.87 6.22
CA CYS A 134 -14.83 24.47 5.59
C CYS A 134 -14.39 25.44 4.49
N ILE A 135 -15.35 25.96 3.71
CA ILE A 135 -15.06 26.96 2.66
C ILE A 135 -14.51 28.24 3.30
N GLU A 136 -15.16 28.73 4.34
CA GLU A 136 -14.73 29.91 5.10
C GLU A 136 -13.35 29.69 5.73
N ALA A 137 -13.16 28.59 6.46
CA ALA A 137 -11.89 28.27 7.13
C ALA A 137 -10.73 28.03 6.16
N LYS A 138 -11.00 27.53 4.95
CA LYS A 138 -9.99 27.37 3.89
C LYS A 138 -9.42 28.72 3.47
N GLY A 139 -10.25 29.75 3.30
CA GLY A 139 -9.82 31.04 2.76
C GLY A 139 -9.17 30.90 1.38
N ASP A 140 -8.04 31.59 1.17
CA ASP A 140 -7.31 31.63 -0.10
C ASP A 140 -6.41 30.40 -0.34
N ARG A 141 -6.24 29.51 0.67
CA ARG A 141 -5.43 28.30 0.52
C ARG A 141 -6.03 27.33 -0.49
N SER A 142 -5.21 26.47 -1.09
CA SER A 142 -5.71 25.29 -1.81
C SER A 142 -6.44 24.33 -0.86
N TRP A 143 -7.29 23.45 -1.39
CA TRP A 143 -7.92 22.40 -0.57
C TRP A 143 -6.89 21.46 0.05
N THR A 144 -5.82 21.17 -0.66
CA THR A 144 -4.73 20.31 -0.17
C THR A 144 -4.03 20.95 1.02
N GLU A 145 -3.56 22.18 0.91
CA GLU A 145 -2.91 22.90 2.03
C GLU A 145 -3.80 23.01 3.26
N TYR A 146 -5.08 23.35 3.04
CA TYR A 146 -6.06 23.46 4.12
C TYR A 146 -6.24 22.12 4.84
N ARG A 147 -6.46 21.04 4.08
CA ARG A 147 -6.75 19.71 4.64
C ARG A 147 -5.53 19.09 5.32
N LEU A 148 -4.34 19.24 4.74
CA LEU A 148 -3.10 18.77 5.36
C LEU A 148 -2.88 19.42 6.74
N GLY A 149 -3.07 20.75 6.86
CA GLY A 149 -2.97 21.44 8.13
C GLY A 149 -4.06 21.06 9.12
N LEU A 150 -5.32 21.00 8.65
CA LEU A 150 -6.48 20.64 9.48
C LEU A 150 -6.36 19.24 10.06
N MET A 151 -5.99 18.24 9.25
CA MET A 151 -5.91 16.85 9.73
C MET A 151 -4.70 16.57 10.60
N ALA A 152 -3.59 17.29 10.42
CA ALA A 152 -2.46 17.25 11.33
C ALA A 152 -2.83 17.83 12.71
N GLU A 153 -3.53 18.97 12.74
CA GLU A 153 -4.05 19.58 13.97
C GLU A 153 -5.08 18.66 14.66
N ALA A 154 -6.04 18.12 13.89
CA ALA A 154 -7.08 17.23 14.40
C ALA A 154 -6.50 15.95 15.01
N ALA A 155 -5.43 15.39 14.45
CA ALA A 155 -4.75 14.22 14.98
C ALA A 155 -4.31 14.46 16.44
N GLN A 156 -3.67 15.59 16.70
CA GLN A 156 -3.19 15.94 18.03
C GLN A 156 -4.33 16.38 18.98
N SER A 157 -5.19 17.28 18.51
CA SER A 157 -6.15 17.99 19.38
C SER A 157 -7.44 17.21 19.63
N LEU A 158 -7.84 16.33 18.71
CA LEU A 158 -9.11 15.59 18.79
C LEU A 158 -8.94 14.10 19.07
N VAL A 159 -7.77 13.54 18.77
CA VAL A 159 -7.56 12.09 18.93
C VAL A 159 -6.49 11.80 19.97
N VAL A 160 -5.21 12.05 19.67
CA VAL A 160 -4.10 11.58 20.50
C VAL A 160 -4.06 12.30 21.86
N GLY A 161 -4.20 13.62 21.87
CA GLY A 161 -4.23 14.41 23.13
C GLY A 161 -5.36 13.98 24.06
N PRO A 162 -6.63 13.98 23.61
CA PRO A 162 -7.75 13.52 24.42
C PRO A 162 -7.65 12.05 24.86
N ALA A 163 -7.21 11.15 23.97
CA ALA A 163 -7.00 9.75 24.32
C ALA A 163 -5.98 9.58 25.46
N LYS A 164 -4.83 10.25 25.36
CA LYS A 164 -3.78 10.21 26.38
C LYS A 164 -4.16 10.93 27.68
N ALA A 165 -5.08 11.88 27.63
CA ALA A 165 -5.63 12.50 28.83
C ALA A 165 -6.51 11.53 29.64
N VAL A 166 -7.19 10.61 28.97
CA VAL A 166 -7.98 9.53 29.58
C VAL A 166 -7.11 8.36 30.04
N ASN A 167 -6.24 7.89 29.15
CA ASN A 167 -5.30 6.79 29.41
C ASN A 167 -3.89 7.20 28.96
N PRO A 168 -3.01 7.64 29.86
CA PRO A 168 -1.66 8.09 29.50
C PRO A 168 -0.80 7.04 28.79
N ASN A 169 -1.11 5.76 28.98
CA ASN A 169 -0.36 4.65 28.39
C ASN A 169 -0.93 4.17 27.05
N VAL A 170 -2.08 4.70 26.60
CA VAL A 170 -2.71 4.25 25.36
C VAL A 170 -1.81 4.46 24.14
N ARG A 171 -1.69 3.45 23.32
CA ARG A 171 -1.07 3.54 22.00
C ARG A 171 -2.14 3.85 20.96
N VAL A 172 -1.94 4.92 20.22
CA VAL A 172 -2.85 5.36 19.16
C VAL A 172 -2.17 5.14 17.82
N ILE A 173 -2.78 4.30 16.99
CA ILE A 173 -2.24 3.88 15.69
C ILE A 173 -3.11 4.48 14.58
N ILE A 174 -2.50 5.02 13.54
CA ILE A 174 -3.20 5.43 12.32
C ILE A 174 -2.98 4.42 11.21
N LYS A 175 -4.07 3.94 10.59
CA LYS A 175 -4.00 3.20 9.33
C LYS A 175 -4.04 4.17 8.16
N TYR A 176 -3.03 4.11 7.31
CA TYR A 176 -3.04 4.77 6.00
C TYR A 176 -3.56 3.78 4.96
N PRO A 177 -4.53 4.20 4.11
CA PRO A 177 -5.10 3.35 3.07
C PRO A 177 -4.10 3.05 1.93
N ASN A 178 -4.51 2.23 0.98
CA ASN A 178 -3.71 1.88 -0.19
C ASN A 178 -3.71 2.94 -1.32
N TRP A 179 -4.54 3.96 -1.25
CA TRP A 179 -4.67 5.04 -2.27
C TRP A 179 -3.75 6.22 -1.98
N TYR A 180 -2.47 5.91 -1.84
CA TYR A 180 -1.44 6.88 -1.41
C TYR A 180 -1.26 8.08 -2.33
N GLU A 181 -1.65 7.98 -3.60
CA GLU A 181 -1.64 9.08 -4.57
C GLU A 181 -2.63 10.20 -4.22
N HIS A 182 -3.67 9.89 -3.46
CA HIS A 182 -4.69 10.85 -3.02
C HIS A 182 -4.45 11.42 -1.62
N PHE A 183 -3.45 10.97 -0.90
CA PHE A 183 -3.21 11.36 0.48
C PHE A 183 -3.21 12.86 0.72
N PRO A 184 -2.46 13.69 -0.05
CA PRO A 184 -2.43 15.13 0.20
C PRO A 184 -3.80 15.77 0.02
N ALA A 185 -4.56 15.36 -1.00
CA ALA A 185 -5.88 15.91 -1.31
C ALA A 185 -6.95 15.56 -0.26
N LEU A 186 -6.73 14.52 0.55
CA LEU A 186 -7.61 14.06 1.63
C LEU A 186 -7.13 14.47 3.03
N GLY A 187 -5.93 15.04 3.14
CA GLY A 187 -5.37 15.53 4.40
C GLY A 187 -4.55 14.50 5.17
N PHE A 188 -4.18 13.36 4.58
CA PHE A 188 -3.18 12.48 5.16
C PHE A 188 -1.80 13.16 5.09
N ASN A 189 -1.38 13.71 6.21
CA ASN A 189 -0.13 14.45 6.32
C ASN A 189 1.01 13.53 6.76
N LEU A 190 1.67 12.91 5.78
CA LEU A 190 2.77 11.97 6.04
C LEU A 190 4.03 12.62 6.64
N GLU A 191 4.14 13.95 6.60
CA GLU A 191 5.24 14.68 7.23
C GLU A 191 5.02 14.86 8.74
N LEU A 192 3.81 15.22 9.16
CA LEU A 192 3.51 15.59 10.53
C LEU A 192 2.81 14.48 11.34
N GLN A 193 1.85 13.78 10.75
CA GLN A 193 1.06 12.77 11.47
C GLN A 193 1.89 11.61 12.02
N PRO A 194 2.94 11.08 11.34
CA PRO A 194 3.76 10.02 11.91
C PRO A 194 4.44 10.36 13.24
N ALA A 195 4.72 11.65 13.49
CA ALA A 195 5.26 12.10 14.75
C ALA A 195 4.21 12.20 15.86
N VAL A 196 2.94 12.38 15.51
CA VAL A 196 1.82 12.52 16.45
C VAL A 196 1.33 11.16 16.94
N PHE A 197 1.13 10.20 16.06
CA PHE A 197 0.66 8.85 16.39
C PHE A 197 1.78 7.99 16.96
N ASP A 198 1.46 7.06 17.86
CA ASP A 198 2.43 6.12 18.41
C ASP A 198 2.90 5.09 17.37
N GLY A 199 2.04 4.73 16.42
CA GLY A 199 2.35 3.82 15.34
C GLY A 199 1.58 4.09 14.07
N LEU A 200 2.08 3.49 12.99
CA LEU A 200 1.45 3.48 11.68
C LEU A 200 0.92 2.08 11.39
N TYR A 201 -0.01 2.00 10.47
CA TYR A 201 -0.52 0.75 9.91
C TYR A 201 -0.78 0.95 8.42
N THR A 202 -0.57 -0.08 7.62
CA THR A 202 -0.65 0.02 6.17
C THR A 202 -1.89 -0.68 5.64
N GLY A 203 -2.72 0.01 4.87
CA GLY A 203 -3.72 -0.63 4.02
C GLY A 203 -3.02 -1.39 2.90
N THR A 204 -3.18 -2.72 2.88
CA THR A 204 -2.56 -3.60 1.89
C THR A 204 -3.60 -4.37 1.08
N GLU A 205 -4.83 -3.91 1.11
CA GLU A 205 -5.97 -4.45 0.37
C GLU A 205 -5.93 -4.05 -1.11
N THR A 206 -5.06 -4.65 -1.90
CA THR A 206 -4.92 -4.35 -3.33
C THR A 206 -5.99 -5.00 -4.19
N ARG A 207 -6.71 -6.00 -3.68
CA ARG A 207 -7.86 -6.61 -4.34
C ARG A 207 -7.51 -7.19 -5.72
N ASP A 208 -8.48 -7.27 -6.62
CA ASP A 208 -8.26 -7.67 -8.01
C ASP A 208 -8.35 -6.44 -8.93
N SER A 209 -7.24 -6.09 -9.57
CA SER A 209 -7.12 -4.93 -10.44
C SER A 209 -8.03 -5.00 -11.68
N VAL A 210 -8.45 -6.21 -12.09
CA VAL A 210 -9.32 -6.39 -13.27
C VAL A 210 -10.78 -6.04 -12.97
N VAL A 211 -11.24 -6.30 -11.74
CA VAL A 211 -12.64 -6.11 -11.33
C VAL A 211 -12.83 -4.95 -10.36
N SER A 212 -11.76 -4.44 -9.80
CA SER A 212 -11.78 -3.24 -8.96
C SER A 212 -11.78 -1.98 -9.82
N MET A 213 -12.59 -0.99 -9.46
CA MET A 213 -12.54 0.35 -10.07
C MET A 213 -11.33 1.18 -9.61
N GLN A 214 -10.52 0.65 -8.70
CA GLN A 214 -9.29 1.25 -8.22
C GLN A 214 -8.13 0.68 -9.04
N HIS A 215 -7.20 1.52 -9.48
CA HIS A 215 -6.02 1.12 -10.26
C HIS A 215 -4.94 0.47 -9.38
N LEU A 216 -5.34 -0.52 -8.58
CA LEU A 216 -4.47 -1.17 -7.61
C LEU A 216 -3.70 -2.31 -8.28
N GLN A 217 -2.38 -2.28 -8.13
CA GLN A 217 -1.50 -3.36 -8.55
C GLN A 217 -1.11 -4.21 -7.32
N PRO A 218 -1.05 -5.55 -7.42
CA PRO A 218 -0.72 -6.40 -6.26
C PRO A 218 0.56 -5.99 -5.53
N TYR A 219 1.60 -5.60 -6.26
CA TYR A 219 2.87 -5.15 -5.67
C TYR A 219 2.74 -3.92 -4.76
N GLU A 220 1.68 -3.14 -4.90
CA GLU A 220 1.43 -1.95 -4.07
C GLU A 220 1.36 -2.28 -2.58
N SER A 221 0.81 -3.45 -2.21
CA SER A 221 0.81 -3.93 -0.82
C SER A 221 2.22 -3.94 -0.23
N TYR A 222 3.16 -4.55 -0.94
CA TYR A 222 4.56 -4.63 -0.54
C TYR A 222 5.21 -3.24 -0.47
N GLN A 223 5.01 -2.44 -1.51
CA GLN A 223 5.60 -1.11 -1.64
C GLN A 223 5.15 -0.18 -0.52
N LEU A 224 3.84 -0.14 -0.20
CA LEU A 224 3.30 0.73 0.83
C LEU A 224 3.80 0.38 2.22
N VAL A 225 3.88 -0.92 2.57
CA VAL A 225 4.49 -1.33 3.85
C VAL A 225 5.91 -0.78 3.94
N ARG A 226 6.71 -0.88 2.87
CA ARG A 226 8.09 -0.38 2.86
C ARG A 226 8.17 1.14 2.92
N TYR A 227 7.28 1.83 2.20
CA TYR A 227 7.22 3.29 2.22
C TYR A 227 6.85 3.82 3.60
N LEU A 228 5.79 3.30 4.22
CA LEU A 228 5.36 3.73 5.55
C LEU A 228 6.38 3.33 6.64
N GLU A 229 7.04 2.18 6.50
CA GLU A 229 8.17 1.83 7.38
C GLU A 229 9.30 2.87 7.31
N SER A 230 9.56 3.45 6.14
CA SER A 230 10.58 4.50 5.99
C SER A 230 10.21 5.82 6.67
N LEU A 231 8.91 6.09 6.87
CA LEU A 231 8.43 7.30 7.56
C LEU A 231 8.66 7.23 9.07
N LYS A 232 8.50 6.06 9.65
CA LYS A 232 8.65 5.82 11.10
C LYS A 232 9.24 4.43 11.33
N PRO A 233 10.57 4.28 11.19
CA PRO A 233 11.24 2.98 11.29
C PRO A 233 10.95 2.25 12.61
N GLY A 234 10.53 0.99 12.52
CA GLY A 234 10.17 0.14 13.65
C GLY A 234 8.80 0.44 14.27
N ALA A 235 8.02 1.37 13.67
CA ALA A 235 6.70 1.73 14.17
C ALA A 235 5.58 1.64 13.11
N ASN A 236 5.82 0.97 11.98
CA ASN A 236 4.76 0.47 11.11
C ASN A 236 4.36 -0.93 11.62
N PHE A 237 3.28 -0.99 12.39
CA PHE A 237 2.94 -2.18 13.18
C PHE A 237 2.23 -3.27 12.40
N GLY A 238 1.83 -3.03 11.15
CA GLY A 238 1.24 -4.10 10.35
C GLY A 238 0.65 -3.67 9.03
N GLY A 239 0.05 -4.66 8.37
CA GLY A 239 -0.70 -4.50 7.15
C GLY A 239 -2.13 -5.02 7.30
N TRP A 240 -3.02 -4.51 6.50
CA TRP A 240 -4.45 -4.73 6.58
C TRP A 240 -5.00 -5.26 5.26
N VAL A 241 -5.60 -6.45 5.29
CA VAL A 241 -6.10 -7.15 4.11
C VAL A 241 -7.57 -7.48 4.27
N ASP A 242 -8.37 -7.24 3.24
CA ASP A 242 -9.75 -7.71 3.17
C ASP A 242 -9.98 -8.62 1.95
N PRO A 243 -10.97 -9.53 1.98
CA PRO A 243 -11.36 -10.34 0.84
C PRO A 243 -12.30 -9.58 -0.11
N GLY A 244 -12.77 -8.40 0.27
CA GLY A 244 -13.66 -7.58 -0.54
C GLY A 244 -13.01 -7.16 -1.85
N GLY A 245 -13.60 -7.52 -3.01
CA GLY A 245 -12.99 -7.28 -4.31
C GLY A 245 -11.84 -8.21 -4.69
N ALA A 246 -11.38 -9.11 -3.81
CA ALA A 246 -10.51 -10.23 -4.14
C ALA A 246 -11.38 -11.37 -4.68
N MET A 247 -11.63 -11.37 -5.99
CA MET A 247 -12.57 -12.31 -6.63
C MET A 247 -12.08 -13.75 -6.66
N THR A 248 -10.81 -13.99 -6.37
CA THR A 248 -10.21 -15.32 -6.40
C THR A 248 -9.40 -15.62 -5.14
N ILE A 249 -9.31 -16.90 -4.77
CA ILE A 249 -8.46 -17.35 -3.65
C ILE A 249 -7.01 -16.94 -3.88
N ASP A 250 -6.55 -17.04 -5.12
CA ASP A 250 -5.19 -16.67 -5.53
C ASP A 250 -4.87 -15.20 -5.20
N ARG A 251 -5.78 -14.29 -5.54
CA ARG A 251 -5.61 -12.85 -5.27
C ARG A 251 -5.68 -12.54 -3.78
N TYR A 252 -6.55 -13.22 -3.05
CA TYR A 252 -6.60 -13.07 -1.60
C TYR A 252 -5.30 -13.52 -0.92
N ALA A 253 -4.80 -14.71 -1.28
CA ALA A 253 -3.52 -15.20 -0.75
C ALA A 253 -2.33 -14.30 -1.14
N GLU A 254 -2.31 -13.78 -2.38
CA GLU A 254 -1.27 -12.87 -2.85
C GLU A 254 -1.19 -11.60 -2.00
N GLN A 255 -2.32 -10.98 -1.63
CA GLN A 255 -2.33 -9.83 -0.72
C GLN A 255 -1.71 -10.16 0.64
N LEU A 256 -2.06 -11.32 1.21
CA LEU A 256 -1.51 -11.78 2.48
C LEU A 256 0.00 -11.99 2.39
N TRP A 257 0.48 -12.66 1.34
CA TRP A 257 1.91 -12.91 1.15
C TRP A 257 2.71 -11.63 0.93
N LEU A 258 2.26 -10.74 0.06
CA LEU A 258 2.96 -9.47 -0.17
C LEU A 258 3.04 -8.62 1.09
N THR A 259 2.01 -8.66 1.93
CA THR A 259 1.98 -7.98 3.22
C THR A 259 3.06 -8.52 4.16
N VAL A 260 3.10 -9.85 4.38
CA VAL A 260 4.05 -10.44 5.33
C VAL A 260 5.47 -10.49 4.77
N PHE A 261 5.66 -10.69 3.45
CA PHE A 261 6.98 -10.65 2.82
C PHE A 261 7.60 -9.25 2.81
N ALA A 262 6.79 -8.20 2.87
CA ALA A 262 7.27 -6.85 3.13
C ALA A 262 7.80 -6.66 4.57
N LYS A 263 7.73 -7.71 5.41
CA LYS A 263 8.09 -7.73 6.83
C LYS A 263 7.16 -6.89 7.70
N ALA A 264 5.87 -6.83 7.35
CA ALA A 264 4.85 -6.32 8.27
C ALA A 264 4.82 -7.21 9.52
N PRO A 265 4.95 -6.63 10.74
CA PRO A 265 5.00 -7.43 11.97
C PRO A 265 3.66 -8.14 12.31
N GLU A 266 2.56 -7.59 11.84
CA GLU A 266 1.22 -8.11 12.01
C GLU A 266 0.44 -7.99 10.71
N CYS A 267 -0.42 -8.96 10.40
CA CYS A 267 -1.39 -8.87 9.32
C CYS A 267 -2.80 -8.88 9.91
N THR A 268 -3.55 -7.79 9.74
CA THR A 268 -4.95 -7.69 10.16
C THR A 268 -5.87 -8.14 9.04
N LEU A 269 -6.74 -9.09 9.36
CA LEU A 269 -7.78 -9.58 8.47
C LEU A 269 -9.08 -8.80 8.69
N PHE A 270 -9.52 -8.09 7.69
CA PHE A 270 -10.81 -7.41 7.68
C PHE A 270 -11.81 -8.27 6.89
N ASP A 271 -12.94 -8.64 7.42
CA ASP A 271 -13.38 -8.46 8.78
C ASP A 271 -13.91 -9.78 9.35
N PHE A 272 -14.30 -9.77 10.61
CA PHE A 272 -14.83 -10.91 11.33
C PHE A 272 -15.97 -11.64 10.58
N ARG A 273 -16.84 -10.92 9.89
CA ARG A 273 -17.92 -11.49 9.08
C ARG A 273 -17.40 -12.05 7.75
N SER A 274 -16.53 -11.30 7.07
CA SER A 274 -16.00 -11.67 5.76
C SER A 274 -15.18 -12.95 5.79
N LEU A 275 -14.44 -13.20 6.88
CA LEU A 275 -13.67 -14.43 7.07
C LEU A 275 -14.53 -15.69 7.13
N GLN A 276 -15.82 -15.56 7.44
CA GLN A 276 -16.77 -16.65 7.50
C GLN A 276 -17.52 -16.87 6.18
N MET A 277 -17.34 -15.98 5.19
CA MET A 277 -17.96 -16.15 3.88
C MET A 277 -17.41 -17.41 3.20
N PRO A 278 -18.28 -18.18 2.52
CA PRO A 278 -17.84 -19.38 1.83
C PRO A 278 -16.87 -19.01 0.69
N LEU A 279 -15.88 -19.87 0.49
CA LEU A 279 -15.02 -19.82 -0.69
C LEU A 279 -15.82 -20.22 -1.93
N HIS A 280 -15.43 -19.64 -3.05
CA HIS A 280 -15.90 -20.04 -4.38
C HIS A 280 -14.74 -20.69 -5.14
N PRO A 281 -14.53 -22.01 -4.97
CA PRO A 281 -13.33 -22.71 -5.47
C PRO A 281 -13.14 -22.64 -6.97
N MET A 282 -14.22 -22.38 -7.73
CA MET A 282 -14.16 -22.18 -9.19
C MET A 282 -13.69 -20.79 -9.58
N GLN A 283 -13.62 -19.86 -8.63
CA GLN A 283 -13.10 -18.51 -8.86
C GLN A 283 -11.59 -18.50 -8.62
N ARG A 284 -10.86 -18.91 -9.66
CA ARG A 284 -9.39 -18.93 -9.68
C ARG A 284 -8.88 -17.87 -10.62
N ALA A 285 -7.76 -17.27 -10.30
CA ALA A 285 -7.11 -16.32 -11.21
C ALA A 285 -6.78 -17.01 -12.53
N PRO A 286 -7.07 -16.37 -13.69
CA PRO A 286 -6.74 -16.96 -14.98
C PRO A 286 -5.22 -17.14 -15.10
N TRP A 287 -4.81 -18.32 -15.54
CA TRP A 287 -3.41 -18.56 -15.85
C TRP A 287 -3.01 -17.79 -17.11
N GLN A 288 -1.96 -17.02 -17.02
CA GLN A 288 -1.42 -16.30 -18.17
C GLN A 288 -0.34 -17.15 -18.84
N GLY A 289 -0.59 -17.58 -20.08
CA GLY A 289 0.29 -18.45 -20.84
C GLY A 289 -0.11 -19.92 -20.80
N ASP A 290 0.78 -20.79 -21.30
CA ASP A 290 0.55 -22.23 -21.32
C ASP A 290 0.62 -22.80 -19.90
N ARG A 291 -0.46 -23.41 -19.45
CA ARG A 291 -0.49 -24.07 -18.14
C ARG A 291 0.46 -25.25 -18.16
N PRO A 292 1.42 -25.37 -17.23
CA PRO A 292 2.28 -26.55 -17.15
C PRO A 292 1.45 -27.83 -17.07
N ALA A 293 1.78 -28.83 -17.88
CA ALA A 293 1.02 -30.08 -17.96
C ALA A 293 1.06 -30.92 -16.65
N ALA A 294 1.93 -30.57 -15.71
CA ALA A 294 2.01 -31.17 -14.38
C ALA A 294 2.55 -30.18 -13.35
N PRO A 295 2.14 -30.30 -12.08
CA PRO A 295 2.79 -29.59 -10.98
C PRO A 295 4.27 -29.96 -11.01
N ARG A 296 5.12 -28.97 -11.21
CA ARG A 296 6.51 -29.30 -11.39
C ARG A 296 7.31 -29.10 -10.21
N ALA A 297 8.32 -29.88 -10.20
CA ALA A 297 9.53 -29.85 -9.39
C ALA A 297 10.22 -28.46 -9.22
N TRP A 298 9.60 -27.37 -9.54
CA TRP A 298 10.00 -26.01 -9.17
C TRP A 298 9.57 -25.68 -7.74
N GLY A 299 8.99 -26.68 -7.05
CA GLY A 299 8.98 -26.78 -5.61
C GLY A 299 7.96 -25.94 -4.85
N VAL A 300 7.25 -24.99 -5.41
CA VAL A 300 6.24 -24.25 -4.64
C VAL A 300 4.99 -24.03 -5.48
N GLY A 301 4.32 -25.12 -5.80
CA GLY A 301 2.95 -25.04 -6.27
C GLY A 301 2.04 -24.87 -5.06
N VAL A 302 1.44 -23.70 -4.90
CA VAL A 302 0.33 -23.55 -3.95
C VAL A 302 -0.86 -24.29 -4.51
N ASP A 303 -1.15 -25.46 -3.94
CA ASP A 303 -2.24 -26.31 -4.38
C ASP A 303 -3.52 -25.96 -3.60
N PHE A 304 -4.19 -24.89 -4.03
CA PHE A 304 -5.48 -24.53 -3.45
C PHE A 304 -6.56 -25.57 -3.69
N ASP A 305 -6.47 -26.35 -4.77
CA ASP A 305 -7.43 -27.43 -5.03
C ASP A 305 -7.29 -28.53 -3.98
N ARG A 306 -6.06 -28.84 -3.56
CA ARG A 306 -5.81 -29.74 -2.43
C ARG A 306 -6.29 -29.16 -1.11
N MET A 307 -6.06 -27.88 -0.86
CA MET A 307 -6.54 -27.21 0.36
C MET A 307 -8.05 -27.39 0.58
N ILE A 308 -8.84 -27.29 -0.48
CA ILE A 308 -10.31 -27.37 -0.43
C ILE A 308 -10.86 -28.78 -0.66
N ALA A 309 -10.04 -29.75 -1.08
CA ALA A 309 -10.49 -31.10 -1.40
C ALA A 309 -11.17 -31.79 -0.21
N ASP A 310 -10.60 -31.65 0.99
CA ASP A 310 -11.13 -32.23 2.22
C ASP A 310 -12.47 -31.64 2.68
N TYR A 311 -12.87 -30.51 2.08
CA TYR A 311 -14.10 -29.80 2.39
C TYR A 311 -15.17 -29.96 1.31
N ARG A 312 -14.88 -30.75 0.25
CA ARG A 312 -15.80 -31.03 -0.85
C ARG A 312 -16.70 -32.21 -0.50
N LYS A 313 -18.01 -32.06 -0.67
CA LYS A 313 -18.99 -33.13 -0.52
C LYS A 313 -19.05 -34.00 -1.77
N GLU A 314 -19.67 -35.18 -1.64
CA GLU A 314 -19.88 -36.13 -2.76
C GLU A 314 -20.66 -35.52 -3.92
N ASP A 315 -21.62 -34.64 -3.65
CA ASP A 315 -22.42 -33.93 -4.65
C ASP A 315 -21.65 -32.79 -5.36
N GLY A 316 -20.37 -32.56 -4.99
CA GLY A 316 -19.51 -31.51 -5.54
C GLY A 316 -19.64 -30.15 -4.86
N THR A 317 -20.56 -29.98 -3.93
CA THR A 317 -20.67 -28.76 -3.09
C THR A 317 -19.64 -28.78 -1.97
N PHE A 318 -19.49 -27.65 -1.28
CA PHE A 318 -18.53 -27.51 -0.18
C PHE A 318 -19.25 -27.39 1.17
N VAL A 319 -18.58 -27.86 2.21
CA VAL A 319 -19.05 -27.62 3.57
C VAL A 319 -18.85 -26.16 3.97
N PRO A 320 -19.64 -25.60 4.90
CA PRO A 320 -19.52 -24.19 5.31
C PRO A 320 -18.15 -23.80 5.89
N GLU A 321 -17.38 -24.77 6.35
CA GLU A 321 -16.01 -24.59 6.85
C GLU A 321 -15.01 -24.23 5.74
N ALA A 322 -15.33 -24.47 4.47
CA ALA A 322 -14.57 -23.96 3.32
C ALA A 322 -14.85 -22.46 3.14
N ASN A 323 -14.22 -21.63 3.94
CA ASN A 323 -14.42 -20.19 4.01
C ASN A 323 -13.08 -19.43 3.92
N PHE A 324 -13.13 -18.09 3.92
CA PHE A 324 -11.92 -17.26 3.78
C PHE A 324 -10.92 -17.45 4.92
N SER A 325 -11.34 -17.87 6.13
CA SER A 325 -10.38 -18.17 7.19
C SER A 325 -9.53 -19.41 6.86
N LEU A 326 -10.08 -20.41 6.16
CA LEU A 326 -9.30 -21.55 5.67
C LEU A 326 -8.23 -21.10 4.67
N ALA A 327 -8.59 -20.24 3.70
CA ALA A 327 -7.63 -19.71 2.72
C ALA A 327 -6.54 -18.86 3.38
N ALA A 328 -6.92 -18.02 4.34
CA ALA A 328 -5.96 -17.20 5.10
C ALA A 328 -4.99 -18.08 5.90
N GLY A 329 -5.50 -19.05 6.64
CA GLY A 329 -4.68 -19.97 7.43
C GLY A 329 -3.68 -20.74 6.57
N TYR A 330 -4.13 -21.26 5.43
CA TYR A 330 -3.27 -21.96 4.49
C TYR A 330 -2.18 -21.06 3.91
N ALA A 331 -2.54 -19.84 3.50
CA ALA A 331 -1.58 -18.86 2.99
C ALA A 331 -0.52 -18.47 4.05
N PHE A 332 -0.93 -18.28 5.29
CA PHE A 332 -0.03 -17.92 6.38
C PHE A 332 0.90 -19.06 6.80
N GLU A 333 0.42 -20.31 6.83
CA GLU A 333 1.29 -21.47 7.12
C GLU A 333 2.41 -21.59 6.06
N LEU A 334 2.09 -21.38 4.78
CA LEU A 334 3.08 -21.39 3.71
C LEU A 334 4.08 -20.24 3.84
N ALA A 335 3.61 -19.02 4.17
CA ALA A 335 4.47 -17.87 4.38
C ALA A 335 5.41 -18.09 5.59
N ASP A 336 4.87 -18.51 6.73
CA ASP A 336 5.62 -18.71 7.97
C ASP A 336 6.74 -19.74 7.79
N ALA A 337 6.49 -20.80 7.00
CA ALA A 337 7.46 -21.85 6.73
C ALA A 337 8.72 -21.35 5.99
N VAL A 338 8.61 -20.27 5.20
CA VAL A 338 9.75 -19.73 4.41
C VAL A 338 10.31 -18.42 4.96
N MET A 339 9.55 -17.72 5.81
CA MET A 339 9.92 -16.38 6.31
C MET A 339 11.25 -16.35 7.08
N GLY A 340 11.59 -17.45 7.75
CA GLY A 340 12.85 -17.57 8.50
C GLY A 340 14.09 -17.63 7.59
N GLU A 341 13.93 -18.03 6.34
CA GLU A 341 15.01 -18.10 5.34
C GLU A 341 15.18 -16.79 4.58
N LEU A 342 14.20 -15.89 4.66
CA LEU A 342 14.22 -14.61 3.94
C LEU A 342 14.96 -13.53 4.74
N GLY A 343 15.92 -12.88 4.08
CA GLY A 343 16.58 -11.67 4.56
C GLY A 343 15.64 -10.47 4.67
N GLY A 344 16.22 -9.30 4.92
CA GLY A 344 15.49 -8.03 4.85
C GLY A 344 15.03 -7.72 3.43
N PRO A 345 13.96 -6.90 3.25
CA PRO A 345 13.53 -6.42 1.95
C PRO A 345 14.65 -5.68 1.22
N VAL A 346 14.79 -5.95 -0.08
CA VAL A 346 15.77 -5.30 -0.95
C VAL A 346 15.04 -4.65 -2.13
N GLY A 347 15.65 -3.64 -2.73
CA GLY A 347 15.09 -2.99 -3.91
C GLY A 347 15.95 -1.82 -4.38
N VAL A 348 15.67 -1.33 -5.57
CA VAL A 348 16.25 -0.09 -6.08
C VAL A 348 15.75 1.06 -5.21
N ALA A 349 16.67 1.83 -4.63
CA ALA A 349 16.31 2.99 -3.83
C ALA A 349 15.57 4.02 -4.70
N SER A 350 14.44 4.48 -4.22
CA SER A 350 13.64 5.50 -4.91
C SER A 350 13.12 6.53 -3.91
N TYR A 351 12.83 7.72 -4.40
CA TYR A 351 12.47 8.87 -3.60
C TYR A 351 11.14 9.47 -4.02
N ARG A 352 10.23 9.57 -3.08
CA ARG A 352 8.98 10.33 -3.23
C ARG A 352 8.86 11.31 -2.06
N PRO A 353 9.05 12.61 -2.29
CA PRO A 353 8.91 13.60 -1.23
C PRO A 353 7.50 13.63 -0.65
N TYR A 354 7.35 14.11 0.57
CA TYR A 354 6.04 14.29 1.19
C TYR A 354 5.12 15.10 0.27
N HIS A 355 3.87 14.67 0.21
CA HIS A 355 2.80 15.34 -0.55
C HIS A 355 3.04 15.44 -2.06
N GLY A 356 4.08 14.79 -2.59
CA GLY A 356 4.34 14.70 -4.02
C GLY A 356 3.29 13.84 -4.73
N THR A 357 2.67 14.39 -5.77
CA THR A 357 1.78 13.66 -6.70
C THR A 357 2.22 13.93 -8.13
N SER A 358 2.03 12.97 -9.02
CA SER A 358 2.50 13.10 -10.41
C SER A 358 1.68 12.23 -11.37
N GLY A 359 1.96 12.36 -12.67
CA GLY A 359 1.43 11.44 -13.69
C GLY A 359 2.04 10.04 -13.65
N GLU A 360 3.10 9.84 -12.86
CA GLU A 360 3.82 8.57 -12.73
C GLU A 360 3.60 7.88 -11.37
N ASP A 361 2.55 8.23 -10.63
CA ASP A 361 2.34 7.77 -9.25
C ASP A 361 2.28 6.25 -9.13
N PHE A 362 1.80 5.53 -10.14
CA PHE A 362 1.73 4.07 -10.16
C PHE A 362 2.97 3.38 -10.75
N LEU A 363 3.94 4.12 -11.27
CA LEU A 363 5.09 3.52 -11.97
C LEU A 363 5.86 2.52 -11.10
N HIS A 364 6.04 2.82 -9.82
CA HIS A 364 6.73 1.92 -8.90
C HIS A 364 6.04 0.55 -8.78
N ASN A 365 4.69 0.54 -8.81
CA ASN A 365 3.91 -0.69 -8.76
C ASN A 365 4.12 -1.53 -10.02
N TYR A 366 4.08 -0.90 -11.20
CA TYR A 366 4.34 -1.57 -12.47
C TYR A 366 5.77 -2.13 -12.54
N LEU A 367 6.77 -1.39 -12.08
CA LEU A 367 8.15 -1.88 -12.02
C LEU A 367 8.28 -3.08 -11.09
N GLY A 368 7.64 -3.05 -9.92
CA GLY A 368 7.59 -4.19 -9.01
C GLY A 368 6.93 -5.42 -9.63
N MET A 369 5.83 -5.24 -10.36
CA MET A 369 5.12 -6.32 -11.04
C MET A 369 5.94 -6.99 -12.15
N ILE A 370 6.83 -6.26 -12.82
CA ILE A 370 7.76 -6.83 -13.82
C ILE A 370 9.06 -7.35 -13.21
N GLY A 371 9.17 -7.40 -11.87
CA GLY A 371 10.29 -8.00 -11.16
C GLY A 371 11.41 -7.04 -10.76
N ILE A 372 11.19 -5.73 -10.78
CA ILE A 372 12.14 -4.72 -10.31
C ILE A 372 11.65 -4.23 -8.94
N PRO A 373 12.16 -4.79 -7.82
CA PRO A 373 11.73 -4.39 -6.49
C PRO A 373 12.19 -2.97 -6.18
N ILE A 374 11.34 -2.19 -5.52
CA ILE A 374 11.58 -0.79 -5.19
C ILE A 374 11.63 -0.59 -3.67
N ALA A 375 12.65 0.11 -3.20
CA ALA A 375 12.76 0.62 -1.84
C ALA A 375 12.40 2.11 -1.83
N LEU A 376 11.10 2.41 -1.78
CA LEU A 376 10.58 3.78 -1.82
C LEU A 376 10.74 4.46 -0.46
N GLN A 377 11.26 5.69 -0.46
CA GLN A 377 11.52 6.49 0.74
C GLN A 377 11.00 7.91 0.59
N ALA A 378 10.60 8.52 1.71
CA ALA A 378 10.17 9.93 1.76
C ALA A 378 11.34 10.91 1.92
N THR A 379 12.55 10.42 2.18
CA THR A 379 13.78 11.21 2.21
C THR A 379 14.72 10.74 1.10
N PHE A 380 15.49 11.68 0.52
CA PHE A 380 16.41 11.34 -0.56
C PHE A 380 17.47 10.32 -0.10
N PRO A 381 17.59 9.16 -0.75
CA PRO A 381 18.43 8.05 -0.28
C PRO A 381 19.92 8.27 -0.66
N SER A 382 20.54 9.25 -0.07
CA SER A 382 21.91 9.69 -0.40
C SER A 382 22.99 8.60 -0.19
N ALA A 383 22.72 7.61 0.65
CA ALA A 383 23.65 6.49 0.88
C ALA A 383 23.60 5.42 -0.24
N ALA A 384 22.53 5.35 -1.03
CA ALA A 384 22.37 4.36 -2.07
C ALA A 384 23.39 4.56 -3.22
N GLU A 385 23.82 3.49 -3.85
CA GLU A 385 24.69 3.52 -5.03
C GLU A 385 23.91 3.96 -6.29
N THR A 386 22.68 3.51 -6.41
CA THR A 386 21.78 3.87 -7.52
C THR A 386 20.44 4.32 -6.95
N VAL A 387 19.94 5.44 -7.45
CA VAL A 387 18.64 6.01 -7.07
C VAL A 387 17.76 6.15 -8.30
N LEU A 388 16.53 5.64 -8.22
CA LEU A 388 15.48 5.87 -9.22
C LEU A 388 14.61 7.06 -8.77
N LEU A 389 14.45 8.04 -9.63
CA LEU A 389 13.63 9.23 -9.40
C LEU A 389 12.52 9.31 -10.45
N THR A 390 11.27 9.24 -9.99
CA THR A 390 10.08 9.44 -10.82
C THR A 390 9.66 10.92 -10.82
N GLU A 391 8.67 11.26 -11.62
CA GLU A 391 8.16 12.63 -11.71
C GLU A 391 7.74 13.22 -10.34
N ALA A 392 7.38 12.39 -9.36
CA ALA A 392 7.05 12.86 -8.01
C ALA A 392 8.19 13.64 -7.34
N ALA A 393 9.44 13.36 -7.69
CA ALA A 393 10.61 14.07 -7.13
C ALA A 393 10.66 15.56 -7.50
N LYS A 394 9.91 16.02 -8.51
CA LYS A 394 9.79 17.44 -8.88
C LYS A 394 9.27 18.35 -7.74
N HIS A 395 8.60 17.76 -6.76
CA HIS A 395 8.08 18.49 -5.61
C HIS A 395 9.15 18.82 -4.56
N ASP A 396 10.36 18.31 -4.72
CA ASP A 396 11.51 18.70 -3.93
C ASP A 396 12.26 19.84 -4.66
N PRO A 397 12.25 21.07 -4.14
CA PRO A 397 12.88 22.22 -4.80
C PRO A 397 14.40 22.06 -4.96
N ASP A 398 15.04 21.20 -4.18
CA ASP A 398 16.48 20.96 -4.19
C ASP A 398 16.87 19.72 -5.01
N ILE A 399 15.95 19.13 -5.75
CA ILE A 399 16.18 17.82 -6.37
C ILE A 399 17.34 17.83 -7.36
N VAL A 400 17.51 18.86 -8.18
CA VAL A 400 18.62 18.98 -9.13
C VAL A 400 19.96 19.03 -8.41
N ALA A 401 20.04 19.81 -7.31
CA ALA A 401 21.24 19.86 -6.48
C ALA A 401 21.55 18.49 -5.83
N LYS A 402 20.54 17.78 -5.38
CA LYS A 402 20.69 16.41 -4.81
C LYS A 402 21.17 15.42 -5.87
N ILE A 403 20.64 15.48 -7.09
CA ILE A 403 21.09 14.66 -8.22
C ILE A 403 22.57 14.95 -8.51
N SER A 404 22.93 16.24 -8.70
CA SER A 404 24.31 16.64 -8.96
C SER A 404 25.28 16.17 -7.87
N ALA A 405 24.94 16.41 -6.61
CA ALA A 405 25.76 15.99 -5.47
C ALA A 405 25.94 14.46 -5.39
N HIS A 406 24.92 13.68 -5.76
CA HIS A 406 24.97 12.22 -5.79
C HIS A 406 25.90 11.72 -6.91
N LEU A 407 25.78 12.28 -8.10
CA LEU A 407 26.64 11.97 -9.25
C LEU A 407 28.11 12.32 -9.00
N LEU A 408 28.39 13.47 -8.37
CA LEU A 408 29.75 13.90 -8.02
C LEU A 408 30.44 12.97 -7.01
N GLN A 409 29.69 12.11 -6.32
CA GLN A 409 30.22 11.03 -5.48
C GLN A 409 30.54 9.75 -6.27
N GLY A 410 30.41 9.74 -7.59
CA GLY A 410 30.62 8.56 -8.44
C GLY A 410 29.44 7.58 -8.51
N LYS A 411 28.29 8.00 -8.02
CA LYS A 411 27.08 7.19 -7.94
C LYS A 411 26.20 7.35 -9.19
N LYS A 412 25.10 6.62 -9.23
CA LYS A 412 24.18 6.55 -10.38
C LYS A 412 22.81 7.10 -10.00
N VAL A 413 22.24 7.88 -10.92
CA VAL A 413 20.85 8.33 -10.81
C VAL A 413 20.11 7.95 -12.07
N VAL A 414 18.96 7.31 -11.92
CA VAL A 414 18.02 7.03 -13.01
C VAL A 414 16.85 7.98 -12.83
N VAL A 415 16.62 8.86 -13.79
CA VAL A 415 15.46 9.75 -13.83
C VAL A 415 14.49 9.28 -14.91
N THR A 416 13.21 9.39 -14.66
CA THR A 416 12.20 9.14 -15.69
C THR A 416 12.11 10.30 -16.68
N SER A 417 11.61 10.03 -17.88
CA SER A 417 11.30 11.08 -18.86
C SER A 417 10.29 12.11 -18.34
N GLY A 418 9.36 11.70 -17.46
CA GLY A 418 8.43 12.61 -16.81
C GLY A 418 9.14 13.57 -15.86
N LEU A 419 10.05 13.07 -15.02
CA LEU A 419 10.84 13.92 -14.14
C LEU A 419 11.77 14.83 -14.94
N TYR A 420 12.48 14.29 -15.94
CA TYR A 420 13.38 15.10 -16.77
C TYR A 420 12.63 16.27 -17.41
N ARG A 421 11.45 15.99 -18.02
CA ARG A 421 10.57 17.02 -18.60
C ARG A 421 10.12 18.07 -17.59
N ALA A 422 9.86 17.68 -16.35
CA ALA A 422 9.43 18.60 -15.31
C ALA A 422 10.54 19.52 -14.80
N LEU A 423 11.80 19.12 -14.97
CA LEU A 423 12.99 19.86 -14.49
C LEU A 423 13.75 20.61 -15.59
N GLN A 424 13.43 20.35 -16.87
CA GLN A 424 14.06 21.04 -18.01
C GLN A 424 13.52 22.47 -18.20
N GLY A 425 14.28 23.33 -18.89
CA GLY A 425 13.91 24.72 -19.21
C GLY A 425 14.02 25.66 -18.01
N GLY A 426 14.68 25.24 -16.94
CA GLY A 426 14.98 26.08 -15.77
C GLY A 426 16.08 27.10 -16.03
N LYS A 427 16.47 27.79 -14.96
CA LYS A 427 17.60 28.72 -15.05
C LYS A 427 18.92 27.95 -15.06
N PRO A 428 19.92 28.37 -15.88
CA PRO A 428 21.27 27.82 -15.83
C PRO A 428 21.82 27.78 -14.38
N GLY A 429 22.43 26.67 -14.00
CA GLY A 429 22.92 26.40 -12.66
C GLY A 429 21.92 25.77 -11.71
N SER A 430 20.66 25.58 -12.16
CA SER A 430 19.61 24.93 -11.34
C SER A 430 18.65 24.05 -12.17
N THR A 431 19.03 23.71 -13.37
CA THR A 431 18.25 22.87 -14.28
C THR A 431 18.92 21.52 -14.53
N ILE A 432 18.16 20.53 -14.93
CA ILE A 432 18.70 19.20 -15.20
C ILE A 432 19.57 19.18 -16.47
N GLU A 433 19.37 20.12 -17.40
CA GLU A 433 20.21 20.26 -18.58
C GLU A 433 21.66 20.68 -18.24
N ASP A 434 21.91 21.26 -17.07
CA ASP A 434 23.28 21.49 -16.58
C ASP A 434 24.04 20.18 -16.28
N ILE A 435 23.32 19.08 -16.13
CA ILE A 435 23.89 17.74 -15.87
C ILE A 435 24.03 16.96 -17.17
N ALA A 436 23.04 17.05 -18.05
CA ALA A 436 23.04 16.39 -19.36
C ALA A 436 22.19 17.19 -20.35
N GLU A 437 22.75 17.59 -21.47
CA GLU A 437 22.07 18.40 -22.50
C GLU A 437 21.09 17.55 -23.32
N LEU A 438 19.98 17.17 -22.70
CA LEU A 438 18.87 16.42 -23.30
C LEU A 438 17.62 17.29 -23.36
N GLU A 439 16.66 16.89 -24.20
CA GLU A 439 15.33 17.47 -24.21
C GLU A 439 14.28 16.35 -24.40
N VAL A 440 13.40 16.19 -23.44
CA VAL A 440 12.19 15.38 -23.62
C VAL A 440 11.17 16.22 -24.37
N THR A 441 11.02 15.97 -25.65
CA THR A 441 10.18 16.78 -26.55
C THR A 441 8.68 16.45 -26.39
N GLY A 442 7.83 17.26 -27.05
CA GLY A 442 6.39 16.93 -27.17
C GLY A 442 6.08 15.85 -28.20
N ALA A 443 7.07 15.45 -29.03
CA ALA A 443 6.91 14.41 -30.02
C ALA A 443 6.93 13.00 -29.36
N LYS A 444 6.32 12.03 -30.05
CA LYS A 444 6.23 10.64 -29.62
C LYS A 444 6.63 9.69 -30.73
N ALA A 445 7.10 8.52 -30.35
CA ALA A 445 7.41 7.43 -31.28
C ALA A 445 6.65 6.16 -30.85
N THR A 446 6.12 5.43 -31.80
CA THR A 446 5.55 4.11 -31.56
C THR A 446 6.52 3.05 -32.07
N VAL A 447 7.02 2.23 -31.15
CA VAL A 447 8.06 1.23 -31.40
C VAL A 447 7.56 -0.15 -31.02
N ASN A 448 8.09 -1.19 -31.62
CA ASN A 448 7.78 -2.59 -31.29
C ASN A 448 9.03 -3.50 -31.31
N GLU A 449 10.19 -2.92 -31.56
CA GLU A 449 11.48 -3.60 -31.53
C GLU A 449 12.48 -2.71 -30.78
N PHE A 450 13.36 -3.34 -30.01
CA PHE A 450 14.38 -2.65 -29.20
C PHE A 450 15.77 -3.14 -29.57
N LEU A 451 16.73 -2.22 -29.67
CA LEU A 451 18.13 -2.48 -29.83
C LEU A 451 18.83 -2.25 -28.48
N MET A 452 19.47 -3.29 -27.97
CA MET A 452 20.29 -3.26 -26.74
C MET A 452 21.76 -3.34 -27.12
N GLY A 453 22.49 -2.30 -26.82
CA GLY A 453 23.85 -2.17 -27.31
C GLY A 453 23.89 -2.22 -28.83
N TRP A 454 24.97 -2.74 -29.42
CA TRP A 454 25.21 -2.66 -30.88
C TRP A 454 24.59 -3.82 -31.69
N ARG A 455 24.06 -4.87 -31.05
CA ARG A 455 23.75 -6.12 -31.80
C ARG A 455 22.48 -6.85 -31.38
N THR A 456 21.99 -6.67 -30.17
CA THR A 456 20.85 -7.45 -29.69
C THR A 456 19.55 -6.74 -29.99
N ARG A 457 18.73 -7.34 -30.86
CA ARG A 457 17.37 -6.88 -31.14
C ARG A 457 16.36 -7.77 -30.47
N VAL A 458 15.38 -7.17 -29.85
CA VAL A 458 14.30 -7.87 -29.13
C VAL A 458 12.98 -7.22 -29.46
N ALA A 459 11.99 -8.01 -29.84
CA ALA A 459 10.64 -7.52 -30.13
C ALA A 459 9.80 -7.44 -28.86
N SER A 460 9.02 -6.39 -28.72
CA SER A 460 7.96 -6.29 -27.70
C SER A 460 6.75 -7.15 -28.08
N LYS A 461 5.88 -7.41 -27.10
CA LYS A 461 4.61 -8.14 -27.31
C LYS A 461 3.58 -7.36 -28.13
N GLY A 462 3.83 -6.10 -28.42
CA GLY A 462 2.97 -5.21 -29.21
C GLY A 462 3.55 -3.80 -29.25
N PRO A 463 2.95 -2.86 -29.99
CA PRO A 463 3.44 -1.50 -30.12
C PRO A 463 3.40 -0.78 -28.76
N ILE A 464 4.44 0.03 -28.53
CA ILE A 464 4.63 0.85 -27.32
C ILE A 464 4.86 2.28 -27.78
N THR A 465 4.12 3.22 -27.21
CA THR A 465 4.29 4.66 -27.52
C THR A 465 5.09 5.33 -26.41
N ILE A 466 6.24 5.88 -26.78
CA ILE A 466 7.19 6.53 -25.87
C ILE A 466 7.40 8.00 -26.25
N PRO A 467 7.72 8.88 -25.28
CA PRO A 467 8.19 10.23 -25.57
C PRO A 467 9.49 10.21 -26.37
N HIS A 468 9.66 11.20 -27.26
CA HIS A 468 10.91 11.38 -27.99
C HIS A 468 11.89 12.20 -27.15
N VAL A 469 13.13 11.72 -27.07
CA VAL A 469 14.26 12.41 -26.42
C VAL A 469 15.22 12.89 -27.50
N ARG A 470 15.50 14.18 -27.52
CA ARG A 470 16.55 14.80 -28.33
C ARG A 470 17.80 14.94 -27.49
N TYR A 471 18.96 14.64 -28.04
CA TYR A 471 20.25 14.66 -27.34
C TYR A 471 21.38 15.06 -28.29
N MET A 472 22.52 15.41 -27.71
CA MET A 472 23.75 15.69 -28.46
C MET A 472 24.61 14.42 -28.53
N THR A 473 24.90 14.01 -29.77
CA THR A 473 25.83 12.90 -30.01
C THR A 473 27.21 13.22 -29.44
N ASN A 474 27.83 12.26 -28.79
CA ASN A 474 29.12 12.32 -28.07
C ASN A 474 29.10 13.09 -26.73
N ASP A 475 27.99 13.66 -26.31
CA ASP A 475 27.77 14.12 -24.94
C ASP A 475 27.07 13.03 -24.11
N SER A 476 26.21 12.28 -24.74
CA SER A 476 25.43 11.22 -24.11
C SER A 476 25.15 10.07 -25.10
N TRP A 477 24.73 8.90 -24.62
CA TRP A 477 24.62 7.68 -25.40
C TRP A 477 23.33 6.91 -25.14
N GLU A 478 22.78 6.33 -26.22
CA GLU A 478 21.68 5.38 -26.09
C GLU A 478 22.21 4.00 -25.62
N GLU A 479 21.74 3.59 -24.47
CA GLU A 479 21.99 2.24 -23.97
C GLU A 479 20.98 1.25 -24.57
N ILE A 480 19.72 1.67 -24.69
CA ILE A 480 18.62 0.93 -25.29
C ILE A 480 17.81 1.90 -26.16
N SER A 481 17.56 1.50 -27.41
CA SER A 481 16.75 2.27 -28.36
C SER A 481 15.54 1.48 -28.81
N GLY A 482 14.37 2.11 -28.81
CA GLY A 482 13.20 1.64 -29.53
C GLY A 482 13.33 1.97 -31.01
N LEU A 483 13.06 1.00 -31.89
CA LEU A 483 13.23 1.16 -33.32
C LEU A 483 11.91 1.41 -34.04
N THR A 484 11.92 2.39 -34.94
CA THR A 484 10.93 2.54 -35.99
C THR A 484 11.54 2.05 -37.33
N GLU A 485 10.81 2.10 -38.43
CA GLU A 485 11.35 1.75 -39.73
C GLU A 485 12.51 2.65 -40.21
N THR A 486 12.59 3.86 -39.68
CA THR A 486 13.50 4.89 -40.20
C THR A 486 14.54 5.36 -39.18
N THR A 487 14.31 5.18 -37.89
CA THR A 487 15.22 5.72 -36.84
C THR A 487 15.05 5.01 -35.50
N GLY A 488 16.06 5.18 -34.63
CA GLY A 488 16.00 4.80 -33.21
C GLY A 488 15.51 5.94 -32.32
N HIS A 489 14.89 5.58 -31.22
CA HIS A 489 14.44 6.50 -30.17
C HIS A 489 14.93 6.00 -28.81
N PRO A 490 15.65 6.81 -28.02
CA PRO A 490 16.17 6.36 -26.73
C PRO A 490 15.07 5.86 -25.79
N LEU A 491 15.21 4.61 -25.31
CA LEU A 491 14.45 4.08 -24.18
C LEU A 491 15.22 4.25 -22.88
N LEU A 492 16.52 3.93 -22.89
CA LEU A 492 17.45 4.20 -21.81
C LEU A 492 18.63 4.96 -22.37
N HIS A 493 18.88 6.12 -21.84
CA HIS A 493 19.95 7.04 -22.26
C HIS A 493 20.89 7.30 -21.10
N SER A 494 22.20 7.44 -21.32
CA SER A 494 23.19 7.71 -20.28
C SER A 494 24.02 8.95 -20.58
N ALA A 495 24.37 9.69 -19.55
CA ALA A 495 25.30 10.82 -19.63
C ALA A 495 26.24 10.81 -18.41
N ALA A 496 27.53 11.04 -18.65
CA ALA A 496 28.51 11.16 -17.57
C ALA A 496 28.41 12.56 -16.92
N TYR A 497 28.48 12.61 -15.58
CA TYR A 497 28.61 13.86 -14.86
C TYR A 497 29.62 13.70 -13.71
N GLY A 498 30.81 14.28 -13.87
CA GLY A 498 31.93 13.99 -13.00
C GLY A 498 32.27 12.47 -13.03
N PRO A 499 32.44 11.81 -11.88
CA PRO A 499 32.67 10.36 -11.82
C PRO A 499 31.37 9.53 -11.87
N GLY A 500 30.18 10.17 -11.82
CA GLY A 500 28.88 9.49 -11.81
C GLY A 500 28.21 9.41 -13.17
N VAL A 501 27.08 8.72 -13.24
CA VAL A 501 26.30 8.55 -14.46
C VAL A 501 24.82 8.85 -14.20
N LEU A 502 24.28 9.78 -14.99
CA LEU A 502 22.83 10.00 -15.08
C LEU A 502 22.27 9.07 -16.16
N TYR A 503 21.20 8.38 -15.82
CA TYR A 503 20.39 7.66 -16.80
C TYR A 503 19.02 8.33 -16.93
N VAL A 504 18.52 8.43 -18.15
CA VAL A 504 17.16 8.86 -18.46
C VAL A 504 16.39 7.66 -18.97
N LEU A 505 15.39 7.23 -18.21
CA LEU A 505 14.49 6.14 -18.57
C LEU A 505 13.20 6.71 -19.18
N THR A 506 12.98 6.43 -20.44
CA THR A 506 11.76 6.87 -21.15
C THR A 506 10.59 5.98 -20.74
N ILE A 507 9.58 6.61 -20.12
CA ILE A 507 8.38 5.92 -19.65
C ILE A 507 7.29 6.00 -20.72
N PRO A 508 6.62 4.88 -21.06
CA PRO A 508 5.48 4.89 -21.96
C PRO A 508 4.34 5.77 -21.45
N ASP A 509 3.57 6.36 -22.36
CA ASP A 509 2.38 7.15 -21.99
C ASP A 509 1.32 6.32 -21.25
N ASN A 510 1.20 5.05 -21.63
CA ASN A 510 0.36 4.07 -20.92
C ASN A 510 1.28 3.12 -20.15
N LEU A 511 1.18 3.12 -18.83
CA LEU A 511 2.01 2.26 -17.97
C LEU A 511 1.78 0.76 -18.22
N ASP A 512 0.60 0.34 -18.71
CA ASP A 512 0.35 -1.04 -19.11
C ASP A 512 1.28 -1.50 -20.25
N ASP A 513 1.83 -0.57 -21.02
CA ASP A 513 2.79 -0.88 -22.07
C ASP A 513 4.12 -1.41 -21.53
N LEU A 514 4.42 -1.19 -20.24
CA LEU A 514 5.57 -1.81 -19.57
C LEU A 514 5.50 -3.34 -19.58
N TYR A 515 4.29 -3.92 -19.56
CA TYR A 515 4.10 -5.38 -19.65
C TYR A 515 4.31 -5.95 -21.06
N LYS A 516 4.43 -5.09 -22.08
CA LYS A 516 4.76 -5.47 -23.45
C LYS A 516 6.27 -5.50 -23.72
N LEU A 517 7.06 -4.91 -22.81
CA LEU A 517 8.53 -4.93 -22.92
C LEU A 517 9.06 -6.37 -22.92
N PRO A 518 10.14 -6.66 -23.69
CA PRO A 518 10.72 -7.99 -23.78
C PRO A 518 11.45 -8.43 -22.51
#